data_97b300797930337ffd6759c78dd6a948
#
_entry.id   97b300797930337ffd6759c78dd6a948
#
_cell.length_a   1.000
_cell.length_b   1.000
_cell.length_c   1.000
_cell.angle_alpha   90.00
_cell.angle_beta   90.00
_cell.angle_gamma   90.00
#
_symmetry.space_group_name_H-M   'P 1'
#
loop_
_entity.id
_entity.type
_entity.pdbx_description
1 polymer ?
#
loop_
_entity_poly.entity_id
_entity_poly.type
_entity_poly.pdbx_seq_one_letter_code
_entity_poly.pdbx_strand_id
1 'polypeptide(L)'
;QLVAHPVWATQAMFELNRAQALNALYAEQDRASTSAMAATVNAWFERDAELTEMYHSIKGGKWNRMMSQPHIGYVYWNNPPANIPPVVQTKALAQPAVADMGVSVEGSRAYWPATGGLSLPEFTLYGEATRTFTVYNRQGKAFNWSAKASQPWIILGKNSGELLADTPVAVSIDWSQLEAGHHEGTINVKGTGWGGANIKVTAHKPELTARPVSGDFIEADGYVAMNASEAKVKSTPNGSWHKVAVHGRTGQAMSAALPPYSSLTHQQAPALEFPVFFTSTGEFPLTLQLSPSLPFDEATGIKVAVTLDGEHVATLALPSQKDKQAWAQGVMDNVKELTTTLPVTKAGRHRLAVKALTPGAVLQRVIVDTGNLKPSYLGPPQRRAP
;
A
#
# COMPACT_ATOMS: atom_id res chain seq x y z
N GLN A 1 4.74 30.40 -7.30
CA GLN A 1 5.69 30.04 -6.23
C GLN A 1 4.96 29.59 -4.95
N LEU A 2 4.01 30.35 -4.41
CA LEU A 2 3.30 30.00 -3.17
C LEU A 2 2.51 28.67 -3.25
N VAL A 3 2.01 28.30 -4.42
CA VAL A 3 1.35 27.02 -4.65
C VAL A 3 2.36 25.89 -4.89
N ALA A 4 3.42 26.14 -5.63
CA ALA A 4 4.42 25.13 -5.96
C ALA A 4 5.31 24.77 -4.75
N HIS A 5 5.61 25.72 -3.86
CA HIS A 5 6.46 25.48 -2.71
C HIS A 5 5.94 24.35 -1.79
N PRO A 6 4.66 24.31 -1.34
CA PRO A 6 4.17 23.21 -0.49
C PRO A 6 4.31 21.83 -1.19
N VAL A 7 4.12 21.79 -2.51
CA VAL A 7 4.27 20.53 -3.28
C VAL A 7 5.72 20.07 -3.26
N TRP A 8 6.68 20.98 -3.53
CA TRP A 8 8.11 20.64 -3.52
C TRP A 8 8.62 20.30 -2.12
N ALA A 9 8.18 21.04 -1.09
CA ALA A 9 8.54 20.75 0.30
C ALA A 9 8.01 19.38 0.73
N THR A 10 6.76 19.05 0.39
CA THR A 10 6.18 17.73 0.63
C THR A 10 6.96 16.63 -0.10
N GLN A 11 7.32 16.85 -1.38
CA GLN A 11 8.15 15.92 -2.13
C GLN A 11 9.51 15.71 -1.45
N ALA A 12 10.19 16.78 -1.03
CA ALA A 12 11.49 16.68 -0.36
C ALA A 12 11.40 15.84 0.91
N MET A 13 10.36 16.04 1.72
CA MET A 13 10.12 15.26 2.94
C MET A 13 9.86 13.77 2.64
N PHE A 14 9.05 13.44 1.62
CA PHE A 14 8.80 12.04 1.25
C PHE A 14 10.07 11.37 0.71
N GLU A 15 10.83 12.03 -0.15
CA GLU A 15 12.06 11.49 -0.71
C GLU A 15 13.16 11.34 0.34
N LEU A 16 13.26 12.28 1.30
CA LEU A 16 14.16 12.18 2.44
C LEU A 16 13.86 10.91 3.26
N ASN A 17 12.61 10.73 3.67
CA ASN A 17 12.21 9.56 4.47
C ASN A 17 12.38 8.25 3.70
N ARG A 18 12.05 8.24 2.40
CA ARG A 18 12.26 7.07 1.53
C ARG A 18 13.75 6.72 1.43
N ALA A 19 14.59 7.71 1.18
CA ALA A 19 16.04 7.51 1.08
C ALA A 19 16.64 7.03 2.40
N GLN A 20 16.17 7.54 3.55
CA GLN A 20 16.61 7.10 4.87
C GLN A 20 16.23 5.64 5.13
N ALA A 21 15.00 5.25 4.82
CA ALA A 21 14.54 3.86 4.96
C ALA A 21 15.35 2.91 4.05
N LEU A 22 15.64 3.32 2.81
CA LEU A 22 16.48 2.55 1.89
C LEU A 22 17.95 2.49 2.35
N ASN A 23 18.50 3.57 2.91
CA ASN A 23 19.84 3.57 3.46
C ASN A 23 19.97 2.55 4.61
N ALA A 24 19.00 2.52 5.54
CA ALA A 24 18.96 1.54 6.61
C ALA A 24 18.86 0.10 6.07
N LEU A 25 17.97 -0.14 5.09
CA LEU A 25 17.82 -1.45 4.45
C LEU A 25 19.10 -1.89 3.74
N TYR A 26 19.76 -0.99 3.01
CA TYR A 26 20.99 -1.30 2.27
C TYR A 26 22.14 -1.60 3.22
N ALA A 27 22.21 -0.91 4.37
CA ALA A 27 23.18 -1.21 5.42
C ALA A 27 22.95 -2.61 6.01
N GLU A 28 21.69 -2.95 6.34
CA GLU A 28 21.32 -4.29 6.82
C GLU A 28 21.65 -5.39 5.81
N GLN A 29 21.48 -5.13 4.52
CA GLN A 29 21.76 -6.05 3.43
C GLN A 29 23.23 -6.02 2.98
N ASP A 30 24.07 -5.29 3.69
CA ASP A 30 25.52 -5.19 3.44
C ASP A 30 25.85 -4.77 1.99
N ARG A 31 25.08 -3.85 1.38
CA ARG A 31 25.26 -3.38 0.00
C ARG A 31 26.39 -2.36 -0.12
N ALA A 32 27.20 -2.44 -1.18
CA ALA A 32 28.20 -1.43 -1.51
C ALA A 32 27.56 -0.04 -1.77
N SER A 33 26.31 -0.01 -2.23
CA SER A 33 25.53 1.21 -2.51
C SER A 33 25.02 1.95 -1.26
N THR A 34 25.27 1.42 -0.04
CA THR A 34 24.85 2.06 1.23
C THR A 34 25.31 3.51 1.35
N SER A 35 26.61 3.77 1.07
CA SER A 35 27.17 5.13 1.17
C SER A 35 26.61 6.09 0.11
N ALA A 36 26.31 5.60 -1.10
CA ALA A 36 25.64 6.40 -2.13
C ALA A 36 24.21 6.78 -1.71
N MET A 37 23.52 5.86 -1.03
CA MET A 37 22.19 6.15 -0.50
C MET A 37 22.24 7.15 0.67
N ALA A 38 23.29 7.09 1.52
CA ALA A 38 23.55 8.11 2.55
C ALA A 38 23.73 9.51 1.94
N ALA A 39 24.47 9.61 0.83
CA ALA A 39 24.61 10.87 0.09
C ALA A 39 23.25 11.37 -0.44
N THR A 40 22.39 10.46 -0.89
CA THR A 40 21.01 10.80 -1.32
C THR A 40 20.17 11.36 -0.18
N VAL A 41 20.27 10.81 1.03
CA VAL A 41 19.60 11.36 2.23
C VAL A 41 20.05 12.79 2.51
N ASN A 42 21.36 13.03 2.51
CA ASN A 42 21.91 14.36 2.76
C ASN A 42 21.47 15.36 1.67
N ALA A 43 21.47 14.95 0.41
CA ALA A 43 21.03 15.81 -0.70
C ALA A 43 19.55 16.24 -0.55
N TRP A 44 18.67 15.35 -0.09
CA TRP A 44 17.27 15.71 0.16
C TRP A 44 17.09 16.59 1.41
N PHE A 45 17.92 16.40 2.43
CA PHE A 45 17.95 17.29 3.59
C PHE A 45 18.39 18.71 3.21
N GLU A 46 19.43 18.86 2.38
CA GLU A 46 19.89 20.13 1.85
C GLU A 46 18.83 20.75 0.92
N ARG A 47 18.16 19.93 0.10
CA ARG A 47 17.08 20.39 -0.78
C ARG A 47 15.91 21.01 -0.01
N ASP A 48 15.55 20.47 1.13
CA ASP A 48 14.52 21.04 2.01
C ASP A 48 14.93 22.44 2.51
N ALA A 49 16.18 22.60 2.94
CA ALA A 49 16.71 23.90 3.34
C ALA A 49 16.70 24.93 2.19
N GLU A 50 17.12 24.53 0.98
CA GLU A 50 17.06 25.40 -0.21
C GLU A 50 15.63 25.85 -0.52
N LEU A 51 14.65 24.95 -0.42
CA LEU A 51 13.24 25.29 -0.63
C LEU A 51 12.73 26.32 0.39
N THR A 52 13.15 26.18 1.64
CA THR A 52 12.86 27.15 2.71
C THR A 52 13.44 28.53 2.37
N GLU A 53 14.70 28.61 1.97
CA GLU A 53 15.33 29.88 1.56
C GLU A 53 14.69 30.47 0.29
N MET A 54 14.33 29.63 -0.67
CA MET A 54 13.58 30.05 -1.85
C MET A 54 12.24 30.69 -1.46
N TYR A 55 11.51 30.13 -0.51
CA TYR A 55 10.27 30.72 0.00
C TYR A 55 10.53 32.07 0.68
N HIS A 56 11.54 32.14 1.54
CA HIS A 56 11.91 33.39 2.25
C HIS A 56 12.28 34.54 1.31
N SER A 57 12.83 34.22 0.12
CA SER A 57 13.23 35.23 -0.89
C SER A 57 12.06 35.76 -1.74
N ILE A 58 10.88 35.17 -1.68
CA ILE A 58 9.72 35.56 -2.50
C ILE A 58 9.40 37.04 -2.32
N LYS A 59 9.24 37.75 -3.45
CA LYS A 59 8.94 39.19 -3.49
C LYS A 59 9.91 40.04 -2.65
N GLY A 60 11.23 39.79 -2.80
CA GLY A 60 12.26 40.52 -2.10
C GLY A 60 12.25 40.33 -0.59
N GLY A 61 11.85 39.16 -0.13
CA GLY A 61 11.83 38.78 1.28
C GLY A 61 10.55 39.14 2.04
N LYS A 62 9.45 39.45 1.32
CA LYS A 62 8.15 39.73 1.96
C LYS A 62 7.71 38.63 2.91
N TRP A 63 8.05 37.39 2.63
CA TRP A 63 7.67 36.19 3.39
C TRP A 63 8.84 35.61 4.21
N ASN A 64 9.90 36.41 4.42
CA ASN A 64 11.05 35.99 5.21
C ASN A 64 10.60 35.56 6.60
N ARG A 65 11.19 34.46 7.10
CA ARG A 65 10.91 33.79 8.39
C ARG A 65 9.51 33.18 8.55
N MET A 66 8.66 33.18 7.53
CA MET A 66 7.35 32.52 7.59
C MET A 66 7.45 30.99 7.64
N MET A 67 8.55 30.41 7.13
CA MET A 67 8.83 28.97 7.11
C MET A 67 10.05 28.62 7.98
N SER A 68 10.27 29.32 9.07
CA SER A 68 11.43 29.10 9.96
C SER A 68 11.22 28.01 10.99
N GLN A 69 9.99 27.49 11.17
CA GLN A 69 9.71 26.41 12.10
C GLN A 69 10.47 25.15 11.70
N PRO A 70 11.31 24.57 12.56
CA PRO A 70 11.90 23.26 12.32
C PRO A 70 10.80 22.20 12.13
N HIS A 71 10.98 21.29 11.16
CA HIS A 71 10.00 20.26 10.84
C HIS A 71 10.63 18.87 10.63
N ILE A 72 11.96 18.81 10.46
CA ILE A 72 12.70 17.55 10.45
C ILE A 72 13.20 17.27 11.86
N GLY A 73 12.78 16.13 12.43
CA GLY A 73 13.04 15.78 13.83
C GLY A 73 12.18 16.53 14.83
N TYR A 74 11.12 17.24 14.39
CA TYR A 74 10.20 17.97 15.25
C TYR A 74 9.47 17.02 16.20
N VAL A 75 9.52 17.32 17.51
CA VAL A 75 8.91 16.48 18.55
C VAL A 75 7.91 17.24 19.42
N TYR A 76 8.10 18.54 19.63
CA TYR A 76 7.24 19.38 20.44
C TYR A 76 7.50 20.86 20.13
N TRP A 77 6.65 21.76 20.61
CA TRP A 77 6.75 23.21 20.44
C TRP A 77 8.19 23.73 20.61
N ASN A 78 8.73 24.38 19.59
CA ASN A 78 10.11 24.89 19.51
C ASN A 78 11.23 23.85 19.78
N ASN A 79 10.96 22.58 19.63
CA ASN A 79 11.94 21.52 19.83
C ASN A 79 11.93 20.53 18.65
N PRO A 80 13.04 20.35 17.91
CA PRO A 80 14.36 20.95 18.14
C PRO A 80 14.45 22.43 17.71
N PRO A 81 15.52 23.19 18.11
CA PRO A 81 15.70 24.58 17.70
C PRO A 81 16.09 24.76 16.22
N ALA A 82 16.49 23.68 15.55
CA ALA A 82 16.80 23.61 14.11
C ALA A 82 16.43 22.23 13.56
N ASN A 83 16.28 22.09 12.25
CA ASN A 83 16.11 20.77 11.63
C ASN A 83 17.28 19.85 11.99
N ILE A 84 16.99 18.60 12.35
CA ILE A 84 17.98 17.58 12.71
C ILE A 84 18.29 16.73 11.49
N PRO A 85 19.56 16.69 11.01
CA PRO A 85 19.94 15.78 9.93
C PRO A 85 19.62 14.31 10.31
N PRO A 86 19.01 13.54 9.42
CA PRO A 86 18.77 12.13 9.67
C PRO A 86 20.07 11.36 9.90
N VAL A 87 20.04 10.38 10.80
CA VAL A 87 21.14 9.45 10.96
C VAL A 87 21.25 8.57 9.71
N VAL A 88 22.45 8.53 9.12
CA VAL A 88 22.74 7.71 7.94
C VAL A 88 23.79 6.66 8.25
N GLN A 89 23.69 5.53 7.54
CA GLN A 89 24.68 4.45 7.57
C GLN A 89 25.63 4.58 6.37
N THR A 90 26.90 4.33 6.60
CA THR A 90 27.91 4.28 5.54
C THR A 90 28.62 2.93 5.55
N LYS A 91 29.20 2.55 4.43
CA LYS A 91 29.94 1.30 4.29
C LYS A 91 31.34 1.55 3.76
N ALA A 92 32.34 1.07 4.51
CA ALA A 92 33.71 0.97 4.03
C ALA A 92 33.83 -0.24 3.11
N LEU A 93 34.37 -0.05 1.91
CA LEU A 93 34.64 -1.12 0.96
C LEU A 93 36.07 -1.68 1.13
N ALA A 94 36.22 -2.96 0.83
CA ALA A 94 37.53 -3.63 0.90
C ALA A 94 38.56 -2.98 -0.04
N GLN A 95 39.81 -2.92 0.42
CA GLN A 95 40.94 -2.44 -0.36
C GLN A 95 42.06 -3.51 -0.35
N PRO A 96 42.40 -4.09 -1.51
CA PRO A 96 41.87 -3.83 -2.86
C PRO A 96 40.39 -4.31 -2.99
N ALA A 97 39.67 -3.71 -3.93
CA ALA A 97 38.27 -4.07 -4.19
C ALA A 97 38.14 -5.55 -4.58
N VAL A 98 37.19 -6.25 -3.97
CA VAL A 98 36.85 -7.65 -4.25
C VAL A 98 35.43 -7.76 -4.85
N ALA A 99 35.21 -8.82 -5.61
CA ALA A 99 33.90 -9.14 -6.13
C ALA A 99 33.11 -9.96 -5.09
N ASP A 100 31.96 -9.45 -4.68
CA ASP A 100 31.14 -10.12 -3.66
C ASP A 100 29.65 -9.86 -3.94
N MET A 101 28.93 -10.94 -4.24
CA MET A 101 27.53 -10.89 -4.64
C MET A 101 26.61 -10.90 -3.42
N GLY A 102 25.57 -10.09 -3.47
CA GLY A 102 24.38 -10.18 -2.63
C GLY A 102 23.12 -10.34 -3.48
N VAL A 103 22.12 -11.01 -2.92
CA VAL A 103 20.79 -11.15 -3.54
C VAL A 103 19.72 -10.89 -2.49
N SER A 104 18.74 -10.07 -2.84
CA SER A 104 17.58 -9.80 -1.99
C SER A 104 16.30 -9.91 -2.81
N VAL A 105 15.16 -10.06 -2.14
CA VAL A 105 13.83 -10.12 -2.76
C VAL A 105 12.96 -8.98 -2.24
N GLU A 106 12.00 -8.53 -3.05
CA GLU A 106 11.05 -7.50 -2.64
C GLU A 106 10.27 -7.91 -1.38
N GLY A 107 9.92 -6.92 -0.58
CA GLY A 107 9.11 -7.13 0.62
C GLY A 107 9.84 -7.83 1.78
N SER A 108 11.15 -8.09 1.66
CA SER A 108 11.96 -8.75 2.68
C SER A 108 13.23 -7.97 3.01
N ARG A 109 13.66 -8.03 4.28
CA ARG A 109 14.97 -7.57 4.73
C ARG A 109 16.04 -8.66 4.56
N ALA A 110 15.62 -9.92 4.42
CA ALA A 110 16.51 -11.06 4.23
C ALA A 110 17.31 -10.93 2.93
N TYR A 111 18.55 -11.39 2.97
CA TYR A 111 19.44 -11.40 1.82
C TYR A 111 20.39 -12.60 1.87
N TRP A 112 20.77 -13.08 0.70
CA TRP A 112 21.89 -14.01 0.56
C TRP A 112 23.20 -13.22 0.51
N PRO A 113 24.30 -13.64 1.18
CA PRO A 113 24.49 -14.93 1.83
C PRO A 113 24.13 -15.00 3.33
N ALA A 114 23.58 -13.97 3.94
CA ALA A 114 23.23 -14.00 5.36
C ALA A 114 22.14 -15.03 5.69
N THR A 115 21.30 -15.37 4.71
CA THR A 115 20.28 -16.43 4.83
C THR A 115 20.41 -17.43 3.69
N GLY A 116 20.15 -18.72 3.98
CA GLY A 116 20.24 -19.79 2.98
C GLY A 116 19.06 -19.88 2.03
N GLY A 117 17.94 -19.24 2.32
CA GLY A 117 16.73 -19.27 1.50
C GLY A 117 16.07 -17.91 1.39
N LEU A 118 15.72 -17.52 0.16
CA LEU A 118 14.92 -16.35 -0.15
C LEU A 118 13.60 -16.80 -0.76
N SER A 119 12.52 -16.04 -0.55
CA SER A 119 11.22 -16.31 -1.16
C SER A 119 10.62 -15.02 -1.67
N LEU A 120 10.22 -15.00 -2.94
CA LEU A 120 9.37 -13.94 -3.45
C LEU A 120 7.98 -14.02 -2.82
N PRO A 121 7.27 -12.90 -2.68
CA PRO A 121 5.84 -12.94 -2.38
C PRO A 121 5.12 -13.83 -3.41
N GLU A 122 4.10 -14.57 -2.94
CA GLU A 122 3.33 -15.46 -3.81
C GLU A 122 2.71 -14.69 -4.98
N PHE A 123 2.74 -15.33 -6.16
CA PHE A 123 2.00 -14.85 -7.33
C PHE A 123 0.59 -15.42 -7.29
N THR A 124 -0.41 -14.57 -7.45
CA THR A 124 -1.82 -14.95 -7.63
C THR A 124 -2.29 -14.54 -9.02
N LEU A 125 -3.21 -15.29 -9.62
CA LEU A 125 -3.61 -15.14 -11.03
C LEU A 125 -4.01 -13.70 -11.42
N TYR A 126 -4.61 -12.96 -10.50
CA TYR A 126 -5.05 -11.57 -10.71
C TYR A 126 -4.24 -10.55 -9.89
N GLY A 127 -3.16 -11.00 -9.25
CA GLY A 127 -2.29 -10.19 -8.41
C GLY A 127 -1.29 -9.34 -9.18
N GLU A 128 -0.22 -8.95 -8.50
CA GLU A 128 0.90 -8.24 -9.15
C GLU A 128 1.49 -9.10 -10.26
N ALA A 129 1.51 -8.55 -11.47
CA ALA A 129 2.01 -9.26 -12.65
C ALA A 129 3.50 -9.59 -12.56
N THR A 130 4.25 -8.81 -11.77
CA THR A 130 5.70 -8.97 -11.62
C THR A 130 6.11 -8.85 -10.16
N ARG A 131 7.11 -9.65 -9.77
CA ARG A 131 7.84 -9.52 -8.51
C ARG A 131 9.30 -9.26 -8.83
N THR A 132 10.07 -8.76 -7.88
CA THR A 132 11.45 -8.36 -8.14
C THR A 132 12.42 -9.00 -7.15
N PHE A 133 13.51 -9.56 -7.66
CA PHE A 133 14.71 -9.75 -6.86
C PHE A 133 15.82 -8.83 -7.36
N THR A 134 16.76 -8.50 -6.48
CA THR A 134 17.88 -7.62 -6.82
C THR A 134 19.17 -8.36 -6.64
N VAL A 135 20.03 -8.37 -7.68
CA VAL A 135 21.42 -8.76 -7.57
C VAL A 135 22.23 -7.51 -7.34
N TYR A 136 23.10 -7.51 -6.33
CA TYR A 136 23.88 -6.34 -5.96
C TYR A 136 25.30 -6.69 -5.53
N ASN A 137 26.17 -5.68 -5.50
CA ASN A 137 27.55 -5.80 -5.09
C ASN A 137 27.70 -5.45 -3.60
N ARG A 138 28.47 -6.24 -2.86
CA ARG A 138 28.76 -6.00 -1.45
C ARG A 138 30.12 -5.34 -1.22
N GLN A 139 31.07 -5.41 -2.19
CA GLN A 139 32.45 -4.95 -2.00
C GLN A 139 33.01 -4.09 -3.16
N GLY A 140 32.21 -3.75 -4.13
CA GLY A 140 32.51 -2.71 -5.13
C GLY A 140 33.25 -3.16 -6.40
N LYS A 141 33.84 -4.38 -6.49
CA LYS A 141 34.44 -4.88 -7.73
C LYS A 141 33.37 -5.52 -8.61
N ALA A 142 33.30 -5.10 -9.87
CA ALA A 142 32.38 -5.68 -10.86
C ALA A 142 32.58 -7.19 -11.05
N PHE A 143 31.50 -7.91 -11.37
CA PHE A 143 31.50 -9.35 -11.65
C PHE A 143 30.34 -9.73 -12.58
N ASN A 144 30.49 -10.89 -13.24
CA ASN A 144 29.39 -11.45 -14.03
C ASN A 144 28.46 -12.30 -13.16
N TRP A 145 27.16 -12.20 -13.41
CA TRP A 145 26.15 -13.00 -12.73
C TRP A 145 25.22 -13.67 -13.75
N SER A 146 24.55 -14.74 -13.32
CA SER A 146 23.51 -15.43 -14.09
C SER A 146 22.40 -15.93 -13.17
N ALA A 147 21.18 -16.03 -13.71
CA ALA A 147 20.02 -16.60 -13.03
C ALA A 147 19.36 -17.64 -13.90
N LYS A 148 18.93 -18.75 -13.32
CA LYS A 148 18.22 -19.82 -14.01
C LYS A 148 16.98 -20.24 -13.24
N ALA A 149 15.83 -20.20 -13.87
CA ALA A 149 14.58 -20.74 -13.35
C ALA A 149 14.57 -22.28 -13.46
N SER A 150 14.01 -22.96 -12.46
CA SER A 150 13.84 -24.41 -12.44
C SER A 150 12.63 -24.89 -13.24
N GLN A 151 11.70 -24.00 -13.53
CA GLN A 151 10.44 -24.28 -14.18
C GLN A 151 10.22 -23.36 -15.38
N PRO A 152 9.65 -23.84 -16.49
CA PRO A 152 9.45 -23.02 -17.69
C PRO A 152 8.41 -21.91 -17.52
N TRP A 153 7.47 -22.04 -16.56
CA TRP A 153 6.46 -21.04 -16.25
C TRP A 153 7.00 -19.83 -15.47
N ILE A 154 8.26 -19.87 -14.98
CA ILE A 154 8.91 -18.73 -14.31
C ILE A 154 9.68 -17.93 -15.37
N ILE A 155 9.23 -16.74 -15.67
CA ILE A 155 9.82 -15.87 -16.68
C ILE A 155 10.70 -14.82 -16.01
N LEU A 156 11.96 -14.72 -16.44
CA LEU A 156 12.92 -13.71 -15.97
C LEU A 156 13.06 -12.61 -16.99
N GLY A 157 12.89 -11.35 -16.57
CA GLY A 157 13.09 -10.18 -17.44
C GLY A 157 14.56 -10.00 -17.87
N LYS A 158 15.49 -10.48 -17.03
CA LYS A 158 16.93 -10.56 -17.32
C LYS A 158 17.52 -11.78 -16.60
N ASN A 159 18.37 -12.51 -17.27
CA ASN A 159 18.95 -13.76 -16.73
C ASN A 159 20.48 -13.77 -16.56
N SER A 160 21.18 -12.71 -16.97
CA SER A 160 22.63 -12.59 -16.81
C SER A 160 23.10 -11.18 -17.10
N GLY A 161 24.34 -10.89 -16.73
CA GLY A 161 25.03 -9.66 -17.09
C GLY A 161 26.25 -9.37 -16.21
N GLU A 162 26.97 -8.32 -16.53
CA GLU A 162 27.97 -7.72 -15.66
C GLU A 162 27.28 -6.81 -14.63
N LEU A 163 27.64 -6.97 -13.37
CA LEU A 163 27.09 -6.17 -12.27
C LEU A 163 28.02 -5.00 -11.97
N LEU A 164 27.62 -3.82 -12.44
CA LEU A 164 28.26 -2.54 -12.12
C LEU A 164 27.52 -1.77 -11.02
N ALA A 165 26.21 -1.98 -10.92
CA ALA A 165 25.33 -1.38 -9.93
C ALA A 165 24.23 -2.37 -9.55
N ASP A 166 23.48 -2.07 -8.46
CA ASP A 166 22.34 -2.89 -8.04
C ASP A 166 21.40 -3.10 -9.22
N THR A 167 21.13 -4.35 -9.55
CA THR A 167 20.34 -4.74 -10.74
C THR A 167 19.04 -5.43 -10.30
N PRO A 168 17.89 -4.75 -10.38
CA PRO A 168 16.61 -5.38 -10.17
C PRO A 168 16.26 -6.28 -11.37
N VAL A 169 15.72 -7.45 -11.07
CA VAL A 169 15.28 -8.45 -12.06
C VAL A 169 13.80 -8.72 -11.86
N ALA A 170 12.99 -8.40 -12.84
CA ALA A 170 11.57 -8.71 -12.83
C ALA A 170 11.35 -10.20 -13.05
N VAL A 171 10.45 -10.78 -12.28
CA VAL A 171 9.97 -12.16 -12.40
C VAL A 171 8.48 -12.10 -12.66
N SER A 172 8.01 -12.85 -13.65
CA SER A 172 6.59 -13.01 -13.96
C SER A 172 6.24 -14.48 -14.17
N ILE A 173 4.94 -14.77 -14.21
CA ILE A 173 4.41 -16.13 -14.34
C ILE A 173 3.71 -16.28 -15.68
N ASP A 174 4.06 -17.33 -16.42
CA ASP A 174 3.27 -17.78 -17.57
C ASP A 174 2.12 -18.67 -17.09
N TRP A 175 0.98 -18.05 -16.81
CA TRP A 175 -0.21 -18.71 -16.30
C TRP A 175 -0.82 -19.72 -17.26
N SER A 176 -0.46 -19.68 -18.55
CA SER A 176 -0.95 -20.64 -19.56
C SER A 176 -0.36 -22.04 -19.36
N GLN A 177 0.81 -22.14 -18.74
CA GLN A 177 1.51 -23.38 -18.45
C GLN A 177 1.14 -24.00 -17.10
N LEU A 178 0.25 -23.38 -16.34
CA LEU A 178 -0.16 -23.87 -15.03
C LEU A 178 -1.60 -24.39 -15.05
N GLU A 179 -1.82 -25.53 -14.43
CA GLU A 179 -3.15 -25.99 -14.05
C GLU A 179 -3.64 -25.25 -12.79
N ALA A 180 -4.91 -25.47 -12.41
CA ALA A 180 -5.40 -24.94 -11.12
C ALA A 180 -4.66 -25.59 -9.95
N GLY A 181 -4.36 -24.81 -8.90
CA GLY A 181 -3.66 -25.25 -7.73
C GLY A 181 -2.45 -24.39 -7.34
N HIS A 182 -1.67 -24.89 -6.39
CA HIS A 182 -0.43 -24.27 -5.93
C HIS A 182 0.76 -24.86 -6.67
N HIS A 183 1.66 -24.01 -7.13
CA HIS A 183 2.86 -24.37 -7.86
C HIS A 183 4.09 -23.80 -7.19
N GLU A 184 5.17 -24.55 -7.19
CA GLU A 184 6.44 -24.15 -6.61
C GLU A 184 7.57 -24.32 -7.65
N GLY A 185 8.50 -23.39 -7.61
CA GLY A 185 9.73 -23.42 -8.36
C GLY A 185 10.82 -22.63 -7.67
N THR A 186 11.98 -22.60 -8.28
CA THR A 186 13.15 -21.89 -7.75
C THR A 186 13.86 -21.11 -8.85
N ILE A 187 14.49 -20.01 -8.46
CA ILE A 187 15.46 -19.29 -9.28
C ILE A 187 16.82 -19.44 -8.61
N ASN A 188 17.78 -20.04 -9.32
CA ASN A 188 19.16 -20.12 -8.85
C ASN A 188 19.97 -18.97 -9.46
N VAL A 189 20.56 -18.13 -8.60
CA VAL A 189 21.38 -16.97 -9.00
C VAL A 189 22.83 -17.26 -8.66
N LYS A 190 23.72 -17.19 -9.65
CA LYS A 190 25.16 -17.42 -9.53
C LYS A 190 25.94 -16.17 -9.92
N GLY A 191 27.07 -15.97 -9.27
CA GLY A 191 28.00 -14.87 -9.55
C GLY A 191 29.33 -15.12 -8.88
N THR A 192 29.57 -14.55 -7.71
CA THR A 192 30.80 -14.74 -6.93
C THR A 192 30.61 -15.77 -5.82
N GLY A 193 31.69 -16.41 -5.38
CA GLY A 193 31.70 -17.38 -4.28
C GLY A 193 31.14 -18.76 -4.67
N TRP A 194 31.05 -19.65 -3.66
CA TRP A 194 30.59 -21.03 -3.81
C TRP A 194 29.07 -21.11 -3.64
N GLY A 195 28.40 -21.81 -4.54
CA GLY A 195 26.97 -22.13 -4.44
C GLY A 195 26.06 -21.15 -5.21
N GLY A 196 25.77 -20.01 -4.69
CA GLY A 196 24.79 -19.04 -5.23
C GLY A 196 23.52 -18.97 -4.39
N ALA A 197 22.66 -18.00 -4.71
CA ALA A 197 21.39 -17.78 -4.03
C ALA A 197 20.27 -18.62 -4.66
N ASN A 198 19.43 -19.21 -3.82
CA ASN A 198 18.18 -19.85 -4.24
C ASN A 198 17.00 -19.02 -3.79
N ILE A 199 16.12 -18.68 -4.73
CA ILE A 199 14.90 -17.91 -4.48
C ILE A 199 13.71 -18.83 -4.75
N LYS A 200 12.89 -19.06 -3.73
CA LYS A 200 11.63 -19.77 -3.86
C LYS A 200 10.61 -18.89 -4.59
N VAL A 201 9.91 -19.48 -5.55
CA VAL A 201 8.81 -18.88 -6.29
C VAL A 201 7.58 -19.73 -6.09
N THR A 202 6.51 -19.12 -5.57
CA THR A 202 5.21 -19.78 -5.42
C THR A 202 4.18 -19.07 -6.27
N ALA A 203 3.30 -19.84 -6.90
CA ALA A 203 2.19 -19.33 -7.71
C ALA A 203 0.92 -20.09 -7.38
N HIS A 204 -0.17 -19.37 -7.19
CA HIS A 204 -1.49 -19.93 -6.94
C HIS A 204 -2.45 -19.55 -8.07
N LYS A 205 -2.92 -20.56 -8.81
CA LYS A 205 -3.97 -20.45 -9.81
C LYS A 205 -5.25 -21.06 -9.24
N PRO A 206 -6.24 -20.23 -8.86
CA PRO A 206 -7.47 -20.75 -8.25
C PRO A 206 -8.27 -21.59 -9.23
N GLU A 207 -8.97 -22.60 -8.75
CA GLU A 207 -9.97 -23.33 -9.50
C GLU A 207 -11.24 -22.49 -9.59
N LEU A 208 -11.56 -22.01 -10.78
CA LEU A 208 -12.67 -21.10 -11.00
C LEU A 208 -13.72 -21.74 -11.93
N THR A 209 -14.96 -21.78 -11.47
CA THR A 209 -16.12 -22.21 -12.26
C THR A 209 -16.67 -21.12 -13.17
N ALA A 210 -16.26 -19.87 -12.95
CA ALA A 210 -16.64 -18.70 -13.75
C ALA A 210 -15.44 -17.75 -13.88
N ARG A 211 -15.49 -16.85 -14.85
CA ARG A 211 -14.50 -15.78 -15.01
C ARG A 211 -15.07 -14.45 -14.50
N PRO A 212 -14.22 -13.55 -13.98
CA PRO A 212 -14.66 -12.20 -13.64
C PRO A 212 -15.14 -11.46 -14.90
N VAL A 213 -16.05 -10.52 -14.70
CA VAL A 213 -16.52 -9.62 -15.75
C VAL A 213 -15.71 -8.33 -15.68
N SER A 214 -15.37 -7.77 -16.85
CA SER A 214 -14.63 -6.49 -16.90
C SER A 214 -15.25 -5.44 -16.01
N GLY A 215 -14.42 -4.82 -15.18
CA GLY A 215 -14.81 -3.82 -14.20
C GLY A 215 -15.25 -4.36 -12.83
N ASP A 216 -15.38 -5.67 -12.62
CA ASP A 216 -15.57 -6.23 -11.28
C ASP A 216 -14.33 -5.92 -10.41
N PHE A 217 -14.55 -5.60 -9.14
CA PHE A 217 -13.45 -5.63 -8.16
C PHE A 217 -13.04 -7.08 -7.95
N ILE A 218 -11.74 -7.34 -7.92
CA ILE A 218 -11.25 -8.71 -7.90
C ILE A 218 -10.36 -8.99 -6.71
N GLU A 219 -10.56 -10.17 -6.11
CA GLU A 219 -9.66 -10.70 -5.11
C GLU A 219 -8.31 -11.03 -5.74
N ALA A 220 -7.26 -10.45 -5.17
CA ALA A 220 -5.88 -10.70 -5.58
C ALA A 220 -4.91 -10.38 -4.43
N ASP A 221 -3.80 -11.07 -4.38
CA ASP A 221 -2.75 -10.89 -3.35
C ASP A 221 -3.29 -10.98 -1.90
N GLY A 222 -4.40 -11.72 -1.68
CA GLY A 222 -5.00 -11.96 -0.39
C GLY A 222 -5.91 -10.83 0.12
N TYR A 223 -6.47 -10.00 -0.76
CA TYR A 223 -7.45 -8.98 -0.40
C TYR A 223 -8.35 -8.55 -1.57
N VAL A 224 -9.44 -7.87 -1.24
CA VAL A 224 -10.22 -7.03 -2.17
C VAL A 224 -10.29 -5.62 -1.60
N ALA A 225 -9.96 -4.60 -2.41
CA ALA A 225 -10.07 -3.21 -2.01
C ALA A 225 -10.94 -2.43 -3.02
N MET A 226 -11.86 -1.60 -2.51
CA MET A 226 -12.87 -0.92 -3.30
C MET A 226 -13.02 0.52 -2.82
N ASN A 227 -12.67 1.51 -3.68
CA ASN A 227 -12.94 2.91 -3.37
C ASN A 227 -14.44 3.18 -3.45
N ALA A 228 -15.00 3.84 -2.46
CA ALA A 228 -16.44 4.12 -2.39
C ALA A 228 -16.94 4.91 -3.59
N SER A 229 -16.11 5.83 -4.12
CA SER A 229 -16.43 6.68 -5.27
C SER A 229 -16.62 5.93 -6.59
N GLU A 230 -16.24 4.64 -6.63
CA GLU A 230 -16.38 3.78 -7.81
C GLU A 230 -17.51 2.75 -7.69
N ALA A 231 -18.27 2.82 -6.60
CA ALA A 231 -19.47 2.03 -6.42
C ALA A 231 -20.59 2.48 -7.36
N LYS A 232 -21.46 1.55 -7.70
CA LYS A 232 -22.75 1.89 -8.33
C LYS A 232 -23.71 2.43 -7.27
N VAL A 233 -24.16 3.66 -7.43
CA VAL A 233 -25.17 4.26 -6.54
C VAL A 233 -26.54 3.68 -6.83
N LYS A 234 -27.21 3.18 -5.79
CA LYS A 234 -28.61 2.79 -5.82
C LYS A 234 -29.40 3.69 -4.87
N SER A 235 -30.04 4.69 -5.44
CA SER A 235 -30.94 5.59 -4.71
C SER A 235 -32.26 4.91 -4.37
N THR A 236 -32.94 5.43 -3.33
CA THR A 236 -34.29 5.04 -2.92
C THR A 236 -35.11 6.31 -2.72
N PRO A 237 -36.43 6.24 -2.53
CA PRO A 237 -37.22 7.41 -2.15
C PRO A 237 -36.74 8.08 -0.86
N ASN A 238 -36.04 7.35 -0.01
CA ASN A 238 -35.54 7.81 1.28
C ASN A 238 -34.18 8.48 1.23
N GLY A 239 -33.47 8.45 0.08
CA GLY A 239 -32.17 9.11 -0.06
C GLY A 239 -31.25 8.53 -1.12
N SER A 240 -30.05 9.05 -1.16
CA SER A 240 -29.00 8.67 -2.12
C SER A 240 -27.60 8.80 -1.52
N TRP A 241 -26.59 8.49 -2.32
CA TRP A 241 -25.19 8.76 -2.03
C TRP A 241 -24.64 9.75 -3.05
N HIS A 242 -23.81 10.68 -2.59
CA HIS A 242 -23.20 11.71 -3.42
C HIS A 242 -21.67 11.67 -3.27
N LYS A 243 -20.98 11.89 -4.39
CA LYS A 243 -19.53 11.94 -4.44
C LYS A 243 -19.00 13.21 -3.79
N VAL A 244 -18.02 13.07 -2.91
CA VAL A 244 -17.26 14.16 -2.31
C VAL A 244 -15.84 14.11 -2.88
N ALA A 245 -15.49 15.12 -3.67
CA ALA A 245 -14.17 15.24 -4.26
C ALA A 245 -13.14 15.76 -3.25
N VAL A 246 -11.86 15.42 -3.44
CA VAL A 246 -10.73 15.87 -2.62
C VAL A 246 -10.99 15.57 -1.12
N HIS A 247 -11.37 14.34 -0.81
CA HIS A 247 -11.75 13.94 0.54
C HIS A 247 -11.21 12.54 0.90
N GLY A 248 -10.85 12.37 2.18
CA GLY A 248 -10.33 11.11 2.69
C GLY A 248 -8.90 10.78 2.25
N ARG A 249 -8.42 9.60 2.64
CA ARG A 249 -7.04 9.13 2.36
C ARG A 249 -6.75 8.92 0.88
N THR A 250 -7.75 8.58 0.08
CA THR A 250 -7.60 8.28 -1.36
C THR A 250 -8.15 9.36 -2.27
N GLY A 251 -8.48 10.53 -1.72
CA GLY A 251 -8.87 11.71 -2.47
C GLY A 251 -10.33 11.77 -2.90
N GLN A 252 -11.16 10.77 -2.62
CA GLN A 252 -12.59 10.77 -2.94
C GLN A 252 -13.38 9.92 -1.93
N ALA A 253 -14.57 10.37 -1.57
CA ALA A 253 -15.49 9.64 -0.71
C ALA A 253 -16.93 9.71 -1.23
N MET A 254 -17.83 8.93 -0.62
CA MET A 254 -19.26 8.98 -0.86
C MET A 254 -19.98 9.38 0.41
N SER A 255 -20.76 10.45 0.37
CA SER A 255 -21.59 10.95 1.48
C SER A 255 -23.03 10.51 1.32
N ALA A 256 -23.60 9.96 2.38
CA ALA A 256 -25.02 9.60 2.42
C ALA A 256 -25.88 10.84 2.61
N ALA A 257 -26.78 11.08 1.66
CA ALA A 257 -27.81 12.13 1.72
C ALA A 257 -29.13 11.51 2.10
N LEU A 258 -29.45 11.57 3.38
CA LEU A 258 -30.70 11.13 3.99
C LEU A 258 -31.38 12.32 4.69
N PRO A 259 -32.71 12.32 4.86
CA PRO A 259 -33.35 13.31 5.70
C PRO A 259 -32.76 13.31 7.11
N PRO A 260 -32.59 14.49 7.76
CA PRO A 260 -32.14 14.56 9.15
C PRO A 260 -33.02 13.70 10.07
N TYR A 261 -32.40 13.07 11.06
CA TYR A 261 -33.08 12.20 12.05
C TYR A 261 -33.72 10.93 11.49
N SER A 262 -33.52 10.61 10.20
CA SER A 262 -34.04 9.35 9.65
C SER A 262 -33.28 8.14 10.22
N SER A 263 -34.03 7.05 10.43
CA SER A 263 -33.50 5.74 10.79
C SER A 263 -34.20 4.71 9.92
N LEU A 264 -33.45 4.13 8.98
CA LEU A 264 -33.99 3.26 7.93
C LEU A 264 -33.65 1.80 8.20
N THR A 265 -34.46 0.87 7.74
CA THR A 265 -34.07 -0.53 7.61
C THR A 265 -33.14 -0.71 6.41
N HIS A 266 -32.40 -1.81 6.38
CA HIS A 266 -31.51 -2.08 5.25
C HIS A 266 -32.25 -2.26 3.91
N GLN A 267 -33.54 -2.63 3.92
CA GLN A 267 -34.38 -2.69 2.71
C GLN A 267 -34.75 -1.31 2.16
N GLN A 268 -34.94 -0.33 3.04
CA GLN A 268 -35.35 1.05 2.69
C GLN A 268 -34.19 1.96 2.33
N ALA A 269 -32.98 1.59 2.75
CA ALA A 269 -31.79 2.44 2.70
C ALA A 269 -31.18 2.49 1.30
N PRO A 270 -30.65 3.67 0.87
CA PRO A 270 -29.86 3.77 -0.35
C PRO A 270 -28.53 3.03 -0.20
N ALA A 271 -28.03 2.47 -1.30
CA ALA A 271 -26.85 1.61 -1.31
C ALA A 271 -25.74 2.12 -2.24
N LEU A 272 -24.52 1.79 -1.86
CA LEU A 272 -23.35 1.69 -2.73
C LEU A 272 -23.11 0.22 -3.04
N GLU A 273 -23.28 -0.16 -4.30
CA GLU A 273 -23.13 -1.54 -4.77
C GLU A 273 -21.76 -1.73 -5.45
N PHE A 274 -21.07 -2.80 -5.06
CA PHE A 274 -19.76 -3.18 -5.58
C PHE A 274 -19.88 -4.57 -6.20
N PRO A 275 -19.74 -4.70 -7.53
CA PRO A 275 -19.57 -6.02 -8.15
C PRO A 275 -18.17 -6.55 -7.78
N VAL A 276 -18.12 -7.68 -7.08
CA VAL A 276 -16.88 -8.28 -6.56
C VAL A 276 -16.74 -9.69 -7.07
N PHE A 277 -15.53 -10.06 -7.45
CA PHE A 277 -15.20 -11.44 -7.80
C PHE A 277 -14.21 -12.01 -6.77
N PHE A 278 -14.67 -12.99 -5.98
CA PHE A 278 -13.84 -13.73 -5.05
C PHE A 278 -13.26 -14.97 -5.71
N THR A 279 -11.97 -15.22 -5.50
CA THR A 279 -11.27 -16.41 -5.97
C THR A 279 -11.19 -17.49 -4.89
N SER A 280 -11.55 -17.14 -3.66
CA SER A 280 -11.53 -18.02 -2.50
C SER A 280 -12.86 -17.98 -1.73
N THR A 281 -13.03 -18.89 -0.80
CA THR A 281 -14.17 -18.99 0.12
C THR A 281 -13.70 -18.93 1.56
N GLY A 282 -14.51 -18.37 2.45
CA GLY A 282 -14.16 -18.27 3.87
C GLY A 282 -14.97 -17.22 4.63
N GLU A 283 -14.61 -17.08 5.87
CA GLU A 283 -15.07 -16.01 6.77
C GLU A 283 -14.00 -14.91 6.80
N PHE A 284 -14.21 -13.84 6.03
CA PHE A 284 -13.20 -12.82 5.81
C PHE A 284 -13.45 -11.55 6.62
N PRO A 285 -12.44 -10.99 7.29
CA PRO A 285 -12.54 -9.65 7.87
C PRO A 285 -12.88 -8.61 6.78
N LEU A 286 -13.98 -7.88 6.98
CA LEU A 286 -14.37 -6.75 6.15
C LEU A 286 -14.23 -5.48 6.96
N THR A 287 -13.53 -4.50 6.42
CA THR A 287 -13.32 -3.17 7.02
C THR A 287 -13.97 -2.09 6.15
N LEU A 288 -14.84 -1.30 6.75
CA LEU A 288 -15.34 -0.05 6.18
C LEU A 288 -14.50 1.10 6.71
N GLN A 289 -13.90 1.88 5.83
CA GLN A 289 -13.20 3.11 6.16
C GLN A 289 -14.13 4.31 5.95
N LEU A 290 -14.59 4.92 7.05
CA LEU A 290 -15.45 6.09 7.04
C LEU A 290 -14.67 7.32 7.49
N SER A 291 -15.04 8.49 6.98
CA SER A 291 -14.55 9.75 7.52
C SER A 291 -15.06 9.97 8.94
N PRO A 292 -14.27 10.60 9.82
CA PRO A 292 -14.73 11.01 11.14
C PRO A 292 -15.85 12.06 10.96
N SER A 293 -17.09 11.65 11.18
CA SER A 293 -18.30 12.48 11.02
C SER A 293 -19.07 12.54 12.32
N LEU A 294 -19.83 13.62 12.50
CA LEU A 294 -20.71 13.83 13.64
C LEU A 294 -22.13 13.34 13.29
N PRO A 295 -22.82 12.62 14.17
CA PRO A 295 -24.21 12.27 13.96
C PRO A 295 -25.12 13.51 14.09
N PHE A 296 -26.23 13.53 13.36
CA PHE A 296 -27.27 14.54 13.54
C PHE A 296 -28.01 14.37 14.87
N ASP A 297 -28.04 13.16 15.38
CA ASP A 297 -28.59 12.80 16.68
C ASP A 297 -27.68 11.77 17.35
N GLU A 298 -27.21 12.09 18.56
CA GLU A 298 -26.28 11.21 19.29
C GLU A 298 -26.95 9.90 19.73
N ALA A 299 -28.24 9.89 20.01
CA ALA A 299 -28.94 8.70 20.45
C ALA A 299 -29.06 7.68 19.30
N THR A 300 -29.27 8.14 18.09
CA THR A 300 -29.36 7.31 16.89
C THR A 300 -27.96 6.93 16.35
N GLY A 301 -27.02 7.88 16.40
CA GLY A 301 -25.66 7.71 15.88
C GLY A 301 -25.60 7.58 14.36
N ILE A 302 -24.42 7.26 13.82
CA ILE A 302 -24.21 6.98 12.39
C ILE A 302 -24.17 5.48 12.21
N LYS A 303 -25.11 4.91 11.46
CA LYS A 303 -25.25 3.47 11.21
C LYS A 303 -25.24 3.16 9.72
N VAL A 304 -24.55 2.08 9.38
CA VAL A 304 -24.52 1.51 8.03
C VAL A 304 -24.77 0.01 8.10
N ALA A 305 -25.37 -0.56 7.05
CA ALA A 305 -25.50 -2.00 6.92
C ALA A 305 -24.65 -2.52 5.77
N VAL A 306 -24.10 -3.71 5.95
CA VAL A 306 -23.40 -4.49 4.91
C VAL A 306 -24.34 -5.60 4.45
N THR A 307 -24.45 -5.79 3.14
CA THR A 307 -25.17 -6.93 2.54
C THR A 307 -24.31 -7.62 1.48
N LEU A 308 -24.43 -8.93 1.36
CA LEU A 308 -23.82 -9.72 0.28
C LEU A 308 -24.94 -10.43 -0.47
N ASP A 309 -25.03 -10.24 -1.78
CA ASP A 309 -26.06 -10.78 -2.67
C ASP A 309 -27.51 -10.47 -2.25
N GLY A 310 -27.68 -9.38 -1.50
CA GLY A 310 -28.96 -8.94 -0.94
C GLY A 310 -29.21 -9.39 0.49
N GLU A 311 -28.51 -10.41 0.96
CA GLU A 311 -28.63 -10.92 2.33
C GLU A 311 -27.89 -9.98 3.32
N HIS A 312 -28.52 -9.74 4.47
CA HIS A 312 -27.95 -8.91 5.52
C HIS A 312 -26.79 -9.61 6.21
N VAL A 313 -25.62 -8.97 6.22
CA VAL A 313 -24.41 -9.47 6.92
C VAL A 313 -24.30 -8.84 8.30
N ALA A 314 -24.29 -7.52 8.38
CA ALA A 314 -24.10 -6.81 9.63
C ALA A 314 -24.68 -5.38 9.58
N THR A 315 -25.07 -4.86 10.74
CA THR A 315 -25.29 -3.43 10.98
C THR A 315 -24.18 -2.90 11.87
N LEU A 316 -23.44 -1.91 11.38
CA LEU A 316 -22.30 -1.31 12.03
C LEU A 316 -22.61 0.14 12.41
N ALA A 317 -22.09 0.59 13.55
CA ALA A 317 -22.28 1.95 14.03
C ALA A 317 -20.92 2.61 14.32
N LEU A 318 -20.76 3.87 13.94
CA LEU A 318 -19.61 4.65 14.36
C LEU A 318 -19.67 4.83 15.88
N PRO A 319 -18.53 4.65 16.60
CA PRO A 319 -18.45 4.87 18.03
C PRO A 319 -18.91 6.29 18.40
N SER A 320 -19.58 6.42 19.54
CA SER A 320 -19.97 7.71 20.09
C SER A 320 -18.73 8.59 20.37
N GLN A 321 -18.88 9.90 20.22
CA GLN A 321 -17.83 10.89 20.54
C GLN A 321 -17.46 10.98 22.02
N LYS A 322 -18.17 10.27 22.90
CA LYS A 322 -17.86 10.22 24.33
C LYS A 322 -16.45 9.66 24.60
N ASP A 323 -15.93 8.82 23.71
CA ASP A 323 -14.52 8.44 23.68
C ASP A 323 -13.71 9.50 22.93
N LYS A 324 -13.24 10.53 23.67
CA LYS A 324 -12.45 11.62 23.12
C LYS A 324 -11.12 11.16 22.48
N GLN A 325 -10.50 10.11 23.01
CA GLN A 325 -9.25 9.60 22.50
C GLN A 325 -9.46 8.89 21.14
N ALA A 326 -10.43 8.01 21.05
CA ALA A 326 -10.80 7.34 19.78
C ALA A 326 -11.29 8.34 18.73
N TRP A 327 -11.95 9.43 19.15
CA TRP A 327 -12.33 10.52 18.23
C TRP A 327 -11.11 11.25 17.72
N ALA A 328 -10.21 11.73 18.60
CA ALA A 328 -9.00 12.43 18.23
C ALA A 328 -8.12 11.60 17.31
N GLN A 329 -7.95 10.30 17.59
CA GLN A 329 -7.21 9.38 16.73
C GLN A 329 -7.85 9.28 15.34
N GLY A 330 -9.16 9.11 15.25
CA GLY A 330 -9.86 9.04 13.96
C GLY A 330 -9.70 10.32 13.13
N VAL A 331 -9.66 11.50 13.78
CA VAL A 331 -9.41 12.80 13.12
C VAL A 331 -7.96 12.87 12.61
N MET A 332 -6.98 12.48 13.44
CA MET A 332 -5.57 12.43 13.02
C MET A 332 -5.33 11.47 11.86
N ASP A 333 -5.97 10.31 11.89
CA ASP A 333 -5.86 9.29 10.84
C ASP A 333 -6.71 9.60 9.60
N ASN A 334 -7.58 10.62 9.68
CA ASN A 334 -8.57 10.97 8.65
C ASN A 334 -9.51 9.80 8.27
N VAL A 335 -9.70 8.85 9.19
CA VAL A 335 -10.55 7.67 8.99
C VAL A 335 -10.99 7.09 10.33
N LYS A 336 -12.21 6.52 10.33
CA LYS A 336 -12.68 5.58 11.35
C LYS A 336 -13.00 4.25 10.70
N GLU A 337 -12.50 3.18 11.27
CA GLU A 337 -12.68 1.83 10.74
C GLU A 337 -13.79 1.09 11.50
N LEU A 338 -14.70 0.51 10.74
CA LEU A 338 -15.72 -0.42 11.23
C LEU A 338 -15.45 -1.79 10.63
N THR A 339 -15.39 -2.82 11.46
CA THR A 339 -15.07 -4.17 11.03
C THR A 339 -16.22 -5.14 11.27
N THR A 340 -16.36 -6.12 10.40
CA THR A 340 -17.25 -7.27 10.54
C THR A 340 -16.66 -8.46 9.80
N THR A 341 -17.27 -9.63 9.92
CA THR A 341 -16.93 -10.81 9.14
C THR A 341 -17.86 -10.95 7.95
N LEU A 342 -17.30 -11.17 6.77
CA LEU A 342 -18.02 -11.40 5.51
C LEU A 342 -17.98 -12.88 5.16
N PRO A 343 -19.15 -13.61 5.18
CA PRO A 343 -19.18 -15.02 4.80
C PRO A 343 -19.24 -15.16 3.27
N VAL A 344 -18.13 -15.59 2.65
CA VAL A 344 -18.08 -15.92 1.23
C VAL A 344 -18.15 -17.45 1.07
N THR A 345 -19.34 -17.96 0.81
CA THR A 345 -19.59 -19.42 0.75
C THR A 345 -19.27 -20.05 -0.59
N LYS A 346 -19.12 -19.24 -1.63
CA LYS A 346 -18.77 -19.68 -3.01
C LYS A 346 -17.76 -18.73 -3.60
N ALA A 347 -16.79 -19.25 -4.33
CA ALA A 347 -15.95 -18.43 -5.20
C ALA A 347 -16.76 -18.00 -6.44
N GLY A 348 -16.46 -16.82 -6.96
CA GLY A 348 -17.14 -16.26 -8.11
C GLY A 348 -17.63 -14.83 -7.88
N ARG A 349 -18.58 -14.42 -8.71
CA ARG A 349 -19.11 -13.07 -8.72
C ARG A 349 -20.19 -12.87 -7.66
N HIS A 350 -20.02 -11.82 -6.85
CA HIS A 350 -20.93 -11.39 -5.79
C HIS A 350 -21.28 -9.92 -5.92
N ARG A 351 -22.32 -9.49 -5.23
CA ARG A 351 -22.70 -8.09 -5.09
C ARG A 351 -22.62 -7.71 -3.61
N LEU A 352 -21.52 -7.07 -3.23
CA LEU A 352 -21.37 -6.46 -1.93
C LEU A 352 -22.06 -5.09 -1.94
N ALA A 353 -22.80 -4.74 -0.87
CA ALA A 353 -23.35 -3.40 -0.76
C ALA A 353 -23.19 -2.82 0.64
N VAL A 354 -22.94 -1.50 0.68
CA VAL A 354 -22.95 -0.69 1.91
C VAL A 354 -24.14 0.25 1.84
N LYS A 355 -25.01 0.20 2.85
CA LYS A 355 -26.29 0.93 2.92
C LYS A 355 -26.28 1.91 4.07
N ALA A 356 -26.68 3.16 3.85
CA ALA A 356 -26.77 4.17 4.90
C ALA A 356 -28.10 4.06 5.63
N LEU A 357 -28.08 3.69 6.90
CA LEU A 357 -29.30 3.56 7.72
C LEU A 357 -29.67 4.87 8.41
N THR A 358 -28.67 5.71 8.70
CA THR A 358 -28.84 7.03 9.31
C THR A 358 -28.01 8.07 8.54
N PRO A 359 -28.34 9.37 8.62
CA PRO A 359 -27.57 10.42 7.95
C PRO A 359 -26.17 10.59 8.59
N GLY A 360 -25.25 11.19 7.82
CA GLY A 360 -23.89 11.54 8.26
C GLY A 360 -22.81 10.52 7.91
N ALA A 361 -23.16 9.37 7.32
CA ALA A 361 -22.16 8.41 6.85
C ALA A 361 -21.38 8.96 5.64
N VAL A 362 -20.05 8.96 5.72
CA VAL A 362 -19.15 9.33 4.62
C VAL A 362 -18.17 8.19 4.42
N LEU A 363 -18.44 7.33 3.43
CA LEU A 363 -17.63 6.15 3.14
C LEU A 363 -16.49 6.51 2.19
N GLN A 364 -15.26 6.17 2.58
CA GLN A 364 -14.07 6.33 1.75
C GLN A 364 -13.76 5.04 0.99
N ARG A 365 -13.80 3.88 1.70
CA ARG A 365 -13.30 2.63 1.15
C ARG A 365 -13.90 1.41 1.84
N VAL A 366 -13.95 0.30 1.10
CA VAL A 366 -14.26 -1.04 1.63
C VAL A 366 -13.06 -1.94 1.35
N ILE A 367 -12.63 -2.71 2.35
CA ILE A 367 -11.51 -3.65 2.24
C ILE A 367 -11.97 -4.99 2.80
N VAL A 368 -11.73 -6.07 2.06
CA VAL A 368 -11.91 -7.45 2.54
C VAL A 368 -10.53 -8.10 2.58
N ASP A 369 -10.12 -8.58 3.75
CA ASP A 369 -8.86 -9.30 3.94
C ASP A 369 -9.12 -10.79 3.74
N THR A 370 -8.55 -11.37 2.69
CA THR A 370 -8.66 -12.81 2.40
C THR A 370 -7.41 -13.60 2.81
N GLY A 371 -6.49 -12.97 3.58
CA GLY A 371 -5.41 -13.67 4.27
C GLY A 371 -3.99 -13.12 4.10
N ASN A 372 -3.80 -11.99 3.42
CA ASN A 372 -2.45 -11.42 3.24
C ASN A 372 -2.42 -9.88 3.19
N LEU A 373 -3.37 -9.23 3.87
CA LEU A 373 -3.42 -7.78 3.91
C LEU A 373 -2.26 -7.22 4.73
N LYS A 374 -1.41 -6.41 4.08
CA LYS A 374 -0.31 -5.71 4.74
C LYS A 374 -0.80 -4.36 5.27
N PRO A 375 -0.43 -3.97 6.50
CA PRO A 375 -0.78 -2.66 7.03
C PRO A 375 -0.11 -1.55 6.22
N SER A 376 -0.90 -0.54 5.84
CA SER A 376 -0.39 0.69 5.22
C SER A 376 -1.36 1.84 5.47
N TYR A 377 -0.87 3.08 5.50
CA TYR A 377 -1.71 4.26 5.72
C TYR A 377 -2.75 4.46 4.60
N LEU A 378 -2.33 4.32 3.34
CA LEU A 378 -3.23 4.46 2.20
C LEU A 378 -4.11 3.22 1.95
N GLY A 379 -3.82 2.11 2.63
CA GLY A 379 -4.43 0.80 2.37
C GLY A 379 -3.94 0.18 1.05
N PRO A 380 -4.40 -1.04 0.74
CA PRO A 380 -3.98 -1.78 -0.45
C PRO A 380 -4.55 -1.14 -1.74
N PRO A 381 -3.86 -1.19 -2.88
CA PRO A 381 -4.42 -0.72 -4.14
C PRO A 381 -5.65 -1.54 -4.54
N GLN A 382 -6.64 -0.89 -5.13
CA GLN A 382 -7.77 -1.63 -5.70
C GLN A 382 -7.37 -2.31 -7.01
N ARG A 383 -8.00 -3.45 -7.29
CA ARG A 383 -7.85 -4.16 -8.55
C ARG A 383 -9.18 -4.37 -9.22
N ARG A 384 -9.17 -4.26 -10.54
CA ARG A 384 -10.32 -4.51 -11.40
C ARG A 384 -10.02 -5.66 -12.35
N ALA A 385 -11.02 -6.44 -12.63
CA ALA A 385 -10.95 -7.39 -13.73
C ALA A 385 -10.76 -6.66 -15.06
N PRO A 386 -9.86 -7.15 -15.93
CA PRO A 386 -9.56 -6.57 -17.24
C PRO A 386 -10.76 -6.54 -18.19
#